data_cb6135af38fcf8266823d6baacb927d8
#
_entry.id   cb6135af38fcf8266823d6baacb927d8
#
_cell.length_a   1.000
_cell.length_b   1.000
_cell.length_c   1.000
_cell.angle_alpha   90.00
_cell.angle_beta   90.00
_cell.angle_gamma   90.00
#
_symmetry.space_group_name_H-M   'P 1'
#
loop_
_entity.id
_entity.type
_entity.pdbx_description
1 polymer ?
#
loop_
_entity_poly.entity_id
_entity_poly.type
_entity_poly.pdbx_seq_one_letter_code
_entity_poly.pdbx_strand_id
1 'polypeptide(L)'
;MPQVFNMPKYQETVLKNGLRLISSANENAVTAVVSLWAKAGSRYESKEQWGYSHILEHLLSERMIDHYNNTERNHMGAYINGYTGRESMHFLLEASTKYIDDILATLSNLTQDFDNMKRLETEKKTILQEMWVTKENPIKLLSLSALRVFFDN
;
A
#
# COMPACT_ATOMS: atom_id res chain seq x y z
N MET A 1 -0.39 23.70 31.35
CA MET A 1 0.56 22.56 31.46
C MET A 1 0.73 22.00 30.06
N PRO A 2 1.94 21.78 29.55
CA PRO A 2 2.11 21.14 28.26
C PRO A 2 1.54 19.71 28.33
N GLN A 3 0.67 19.36 27.39
CA GLN A 3 0.22 17.98 27.23
C GLN A 3 1.43 17.12 26.89
N VAL A 4 1.81 16.23 27.79
CA VAL A 4 2.81 15.20 27.51
C VAL A 4 2.16 14.22 26.56
N PHE A 5 2.53 14.26 25.29
CA PHE A 5 2.17 13.22 24.32
C PHE A 5 2.86 11.94 24.74
N ASN A 6 2.14 11.03 25.37
CA ASN A 6 2.63 9.67 25.56
C ASN A 6 2.70 9.00 24.19
N MET A 7 3.91 8.76 23.71
CA MET A 7 4.11 7.95 22.50
C MET A 7 3.50 6.56 22.75
N PRO A 8 2.71 6.03 21.79
CA PRO A 8 2.15 4.71 21.93
C PRO A 8 3.28 3.69 22.05
N LYS A 9 3.15 2.75 23.00
CA LYS A 9 4.07 1.62 23.12
C LYS A 9 3.91 0.73 21.91
N TYR A 10 5.02 0.37 21.26
CA TYR A 10 5.03 -0.59 20.17
C TYR A 10 5.86 -1.80 20.51
N GLN A 11 5.56 -2.91 19.86
CA GLN A 11 6.33 -4.15 19.92
C GLN A 11 6.87 -4.44 18.52
N GLU A 12 8.09 -4.96 18.46
CA GLU A 12 8.71 -5.40 17.22
C GLU A 12 9.05 -6.88 17.32
N THR A 13 8.68 -7.65 16.30
CA THR A 13 8.93 -9.08 16.20
C THR A 13 9.37 -9.42 14.79
N VAL A 14 10.41 -10.25 14.66
CA VAL A 14 10.81 -10.82 13.38
C VAL A 14 10.26 -12.23 13.28
N LEU A 15 9.43 -12.48 12.26
CA LEU A 15 8.84 -13.78 12.02
C LEU A 15 9.87 -14.74 11.40
N LYS A 16 9.58 -16.06 11.43
CA LYS A 16 10.50 -17.09 10.90
C LYS A 16 10.86 -16.91 9.42
N ASN A 17 9.99 -16.30 8.63
CA ASN A 17 10.21 -15.97 7.22
C ASN A 17 10.97 -14.66 6.99
N GLY A 18 11.44 -13.99 8.06
CA GLY A 18 12.15 -12.71 7.98
C GLY A 18 11.25 -11.47 7.95
N LEU A 19 9.92 -11.62 7.90
CA LEU A 19 9.02 -10.47 7.95
C LEU A 19 9.11 -9.79 9.32
N ARG A 20 9.31 -8.47 9.31
CA ARG A 20 9.32 -7.64 10.50
C ARG A 20 7.91 -7.12 10.78
N LEU A 21 7.38 -7.50 11.93
CA LEU A 21 6.09 -7.06 12.43
C LEU A 21 6.29 -5.97 13.48
N ILE A 22 5.65 -4.83 13.30
CA ILE A 22 5.58 -3.74 14.28
C ILE A 22 4.11 -3.59 14.66
N SER A 23 3.81 -3.69 15.95
CA SER A 23 2.45 -3.59 16.46
C SER A 23 2.34 -2.62 17.65
N SER A 24 1.23 -1.94 17.73
CA SER A 24 0.83 -1.11 18.88
C SER A 24 -0.61 -1.44 19.22
N ALA A 25 -0.83 -1.91 20.45
CA ALA A 25 -2.16 -2.26 20.93
C ALA A 25 -2.76 -1.12 21.77
N ASN A 26 -4.05 -0.87 21.56
CA ASN A 26 -4.87 -0.01 22.40
C ASN A 26 -6.15 -0.79 22.75
N GLU A 27 -6.30 -1.12 24.02
CA GLU A 27 -7.43 -1.93 24.52
C GLU A 27 -8.80 -1.27 24.27
N ASN A 28 -8.83 0.04 24.11
CA ASN A 28 -10.05 0.80 23.85
C ASN A 28 -10.30 1.04 22.35
N ALA A 29 -9.44 0.52 21.46
CA ALA A 29 -9.62 0.70 20.03
C ALA A 29 -10.77 -0.16 19.50
N VAL A 30 -11.64 0.46 18.72
CA VAL A 30 -12.75 -0.22 18.01
C VAL A 30 -12.39 -0.50 16.56
N THR A 31 -11.30 0.11 16.07
CA THR A 31 -10.78 -0.02 14.71
C THR A 31 -9.35 -0.53 14.76
N ALA A 32 -9.02 -1.45 13.86
CA ALA A 32 -7.66 -1.91 13.60
C ALA A 32 -7.22 -1.45 12.22
N VAL A 33 -5.96 -1.01 12.12
CA VAL A 33 -5.30 -0.67 10.86
C VAL A 33 -4.10 -1.59 10.70
N VAL A 34 -4.03 -2.28 9.59
CA VAL A 34 -2.87 -3.12 9.24
C VAL A 34 -2.32 -2.67 7.91
N SER A 35 -1.00 -2.51 7.83
CA SER A 35 -0.31 -2.17 6.60
C SER A 35 0.80 -3.17 6.30
N LEU A 36 0.84 -3.65 5.06
CA LEU A 36 1.94 -4.45 4.52
C LEU A 36 2.86 -3.55 3.70
N TRP A 37 4.13 -3.47 4.07
CA TRP A 37 5.13 -2.62 3.44
C TRP A 37 6.16 -3.44 2.68
N ALA A 38 6.50 -2.98 1.48
CA ALA A 38 7.57 -3.52 0.67
C ALA A 38 8.56 -2.43 0.28
N LYS A 39 9.85 -2.77 0.27
CA LYS A 39 10.91 -1.91 -0.27
C LYS A 39 10.89 -2.01 -1.79
N ALA A 40 9.98 -1.27 -2.41
CA ALA A 40 9.75 -1.19 -3.85
C ALA A 40 9.37 0.24 -4.22
N GLY A 41 9.59 0.63 -5.47
CA GLY A 41 9.26 1.98 -5.95
C GLY A 41 10.26 2.47 -6.99
N SER A 42 9.99 3.62 -7.58
CA SER A 42 10.72 4.12 -8.75
C SER A 42 12.23 4.31 -8.53
N ARG A 43 12.70 4.44 -7.30
CA ARG A 43 14.14 4.52 -6.96
C ARG A 43 14.90 3.22 -7.23
N TYR A 44 14.21 2.09 -7.22
CA TYR A 44 14.80 0.75 -7.41
C TYR A 44 14.63 0.23 -8.82
N GLU A 45 13.99 1.00 -9.70
CA GLU A 45 13.71 0.64 -11.08
C GLU A 45 14.82 1.13 -12.02
N SER A 46 15.25 0.28 -12.94
CA SER A 46 16.06 0.71 -14.09
C SER A 46 15.17 1.50 -15.09
N LYS A 47 15.78 2.14 -16.09
CA LYS A 47 15.03 2.88 -17.12
C LYS A 47 14.02 2.00 -17.86
N GLU A 48 14.38 0.73 -18.08
CA GLU A 48 13.55 -0.27 -18.76
C GLU A 48 12.39 -0.78 -17.89
N GLN A 49 12.48 -0.54 -16.57
CA GLN A 49 11.51 -0.99 -15.57
C GLN A 49 10.64 0.14 -15.00
N TRP A 50 10.77 1.35 -15.52
CA TRP A 50 10.02 2.48 -15.00
C TRP A 50 8.52 2.24 -15.03
N GLY A 51 7.91 2.32 -13.85
CA GLY A 51 6.48 2.10 -13.62
C GLY A 51 6.13 0.67 -13.21
N TYR A 52 7.08 -0.26 -13.12
CA TYR A 52 6.79 -1.64 -12.70
C TYR A 52 6.22 -1.73 -11.29
N SER A 53 6.77 -0.95 -10.35
CA SER A 53 6.22 -0.91 -8.98
C SER A 53 4.79 -0.40 -8.97
N HIS A 54 4.48 0.61 -9.76
CA HIS A 54 3.13 1.19 -9.82
C HIS A 54 2.12 0.22 -10.44
N ILE A 55 2.49 -0.43 -11.56
CA ILE A 55 1.61 -1.43 -12.17
C ILE A 55 1.43 -2.65 -11.27
N LEU A 56 2.46 -3.07 -10.55
CA LEU A 56 2.37 -4.15 -9.59
C LEU A 56 1.44 -3.79 -8.42
N GLU A 57 1.50 -2.55 -7.94
CA GLU A 57 0.61 -2.05 -6.89
C GLU A 57 -0.85 -2.11 -7.33
N HIS A 58 -1.18 -1.65 -8.54
CA HIS A 58 -2.53 -1.77 -9.11
C HIS A 58 -3.00 -3.23 -9.16
N LEU A 59 -2.18 -4.12 -9.72
CA LEU A 59 -2.52 -5.54 -9.84
C LEU A 59 -2.74 -6.21 -8.47
N LEU A 60 -1.95 -5.86 -7.46
CA LEU A 60 -2.09 -6.38 -6.11
C LEU A 60 -3.27 -5.74 -5.37
N SER A 61 -3.54 -4.46 -5.58
CA SER A 61 -4.73 -3.77 -5.05
C SER A 61 -6.02 -4.40 -5.55
N GLU A 62 -6.10 -4.70 -6.85
CA GLU A 62 -7.23 -5.40 -7.44
C GLU A 62 -7.40 -6.82 -6.84
N ARG A 63 -6.30 -7.55 -6.65
CA ARG A 63 -6.34 -8.85 -5.98
C ARG A 63 -6.85 -8.74 -4.54
N MET A 64 -6.44 -7.73 -3.82
CA MET A 64 -6.90 -7.47 -2.45
C MET A 64 -8.40 -7.19 -2.43
N ILE A 65 -8.88 -6.36 -3.36
CA ILE A 65 -10.30 -6.03 -3.51
C ILE A 65 -11.10 -7.27 -3.92
N ASP A 66 -10.62 -8.07 -4.87
CA ASP A 66 -11.27 -9.32 -5.27
C ASP A 66 -11.36 -10.31 -4.11
N HIS A 67 -10.27 -10.48 -3.35
CA HIS A 67 -10.27 -11.36 -2.18
C HIS A 67 -11.25 -10.88 -1.12
N TYR A 68 -11.34 -9.57 -0.90
CA TYR A 68 -12.31 -8.95 0.00
C TYR A 68 -13.75 -9.15 -0.46
N ASN A 69 -14.04 -8.92 -1.75
CA ASN A 69 -15.41 -9.02 -2.30
C ASN A 69 -15.91 -10.46 -2.44
N ASN A 70 -15.02 -11.42 -2.72
CA ASN A 70 -15.35 -12.83 -2.90
C ASN A 70 -15.49 -13.62 -1.60
N THR A 71 -15.32 -12.96 -0.48
CA THR A 71 -15.53 -13.52 0.86
C THR A 71 -16.76 -12.89 1.48
N GLU A 72 -17.31 -13.50 2.53
CA GLU A 72 -18.37 -12.88 3.34
C GLU A 72 -17.89 -11.60 4.09
N ARG A 73 -16.71 -11.11 3.74
CA ARG A 73 -15.99 -10.01 4.37
C ARG A 73 -16.44 -8.63 3.94
N ASN A 74 -17.23 -8.51 2.88
CA ASN A 74 -17.80 -7.23 2.42
C ASN A 74 -18.65 -6.53 3.50
N HIS A 75 -19.08 -7.26 4.54
CA HIS A 75 -19.76 -6.69 5.70
C HIS A 75 -18.86 -5.98 6.70
N MET A 76 -17.53 -6.07 6.55
CA MET A 76 -16.60 -5.42 7.49
C MET A 76 -16.63 -3.90 7.40
N GLY A 77 -17.14 -3.32 6.31
CA GLY A 77 -17.06 -1.88 6.05
C GLY A 77 -15.62 -1.40 6.00
N ALA A 78 -14.72 -2.22 5.44
CA ALA A 78 -13.29 -1.94 5.44
C ALA A 78 -12.93 -0.80 4.49
N TYR A 79 -11.97 0.03 4.92
CA TYR A 79 -11.23 0.91 4.03
C TYR A 79 -9.99 0.17 3.52
N ILE A 80 -9.82 0.14 2.22
CA ILE A 80 -8.74 -0.56 1.51
C ILE A 80 -8.00 0.45 0.65
N ASN A 81 -6.67 0.46 0.70
CA ASN A 81 -5.86 1.33 -0.14
C ASN A 81 -4.49 0.70 -0.45
N GLY A 82 -3.98 0.97 -1.66
CA GLY A 82 -2.60 0.73 -2.08
C GLY A 82 -1.91 2.07 -2.34
N TYR A 83 -0.60 2.08 -2.19
CA TYR A 83 0.22 3.25 -2.49
C TYR A 83 1.61 2.85 -2.95
N THR A 84 2.05 3.45 -4.05
CA THR A 84 3.43 3.35 -4.54
C THR A 84 4.12 4.70 -4.47
N GLY A 85 5.18 4.73 -3.69
CA GLY A 85 6.09 5.86 -3.59
C GLY A 85 7.39 5.65 -4.36
N ARG A 86 8.41 6.41 -4.00
CA ARG A 86 9.74 6.26 -4.61
C ARG A 86 10.54 5.13 -4.00
N GLU A 87 10.41 4.90 -2.72
CA GLU A 87 11.23 3.98 -1.95
C GLU A 87 10.43 2.85 -1.30
N SER A 88 9.12 2.96 -1.31
CA SER A 88 8.23 1.97 -0.70
C SER A 88 6.91 1.85 -1.44
N MET A 89 6.36 0.66 -1.40
CA MET A 89 4.99 0.34 -1.73
C MET A 89 4.32 -0.21 -0.48
N HIS A 90 3.08 0.16 -0.23
CA HIS A 90 2.34 -0.40 0.88
C HIS A 90 0.86 -0.57 0.56
N PHE A 91 0.28 -1.55 1.22
CA PHE A 91 -1.15 -1.85 1.18
C PHE A 91 -1.70 -1.69 2.59
N LEU A 92 -2.82 -1.02 2.71
CA LEU A 92 -3.46 -0.71 3.98
C LEU A 92 -4.88 -1.25 3.98
N LEU A 93 -5.27 -1.86 5.09
CA LEU A 93 -6.63 -2.27 5.36
C LEU A 93 -7.03 -1.83 6.77
N GLU A 94 -8.13 -1.12 6.86
CA GLU A 94 -8.71 -0.64 8.10
C GLU A 94 -10.13 -1.17 8.25
N ALA A 95 -10.44 -1.77 9.40
CA ALA A 95 -11.78 -2.23 9.73
C ALA A 95 -11.97 -2.33 11.25
N SER A 96 -13.16 -2.74 11.72
CA SER A 96 -13.39 -3.02 13.13
C SER A 96 -12.42 -4.09 13.65
N THR A 97 -11.95 -3.91 14.89
CA THR A 97 -11.02 -4.84 15.57
C THR A 97 -11.49 -6.29 15.60
N LYS A 98 -12.81 -6.53 15.57
CA LYS A 98 -13.37 -7.89 15.50
C LYS A 98 -12.99 -8.67 14.23
N TYR A 99 -12.50 -7.97 13.19
CA TYR A 99 -12.11 -8.56 11.91
C TYR A 99 -10.59 -8.62 11.71
N ILE A 100 -9.81 -8.53 12.78
CA ILE A 100 -8.34 -8.48 12.67
C ILE A 100 -7.76 -9.70 11.92
N ASP A 101 -8.30 -10.88 12.14
CA ASP A 101 -7.85 -12.10 11.48
C ASP A 101 -8.16 -12.08 9.97
N ASP A 102 -9.30 -11.52 9.59
CA ASP A 102 -9.69 -11.36 8.18
C ASP A 102 -8.82 -10.31 7.48
N ILE A 103 -8.48 -9.21 8.18
CA ILE A 103 -7.54 -8.19 7.69
C ILE A 103 -6.18 -8.83 7.41
N LEU A 104 -5.65 -9.58 8.37
CA LEU A 104 -4.36 -10.25 8.24
C LEU A 104 -4.37 -11.30 7.11
N ALA A 105 -5.44 -12.10 7.00
CA ALA A 105 -5.60 -13.07 5.93
C ALA A 105 -5.65 -12.41 4.54
N THR A 106 -6.34 -11.27 4.42
CA THR A 106 -6.43 -10.51 3.16
C THR A 106 -5.06 -9.98 2.74
N LEU A 107 -4.32 -9.35 3.66
CA LEU A 107 -2.98 -8.85 3.36
C LEU A 107 -1.95 -9.95 3.12
N SER A 108 -2.03 -11.08 3.85
CA SER A 108 -1.14 -12.22 3.63
C SER A 108 -1.32 -12.86 2.25
N ASN A 109 -2.52 -12.79 1.69
CA ASN A 109 -2.80 -13.27 0.34
C ASN A 109 -1.96 -12.54 -0.72
N LEU A 110 -1.60 -11.27 -0.48
CA LEU A 110 -0.76 -10.49 -1.41
C LEU A 110 0.67 -11.04 -1.55
N THR A 111 1.14 -11.82 -0.57
CA THR A 111 2.50 -12.41 -0.57
C THR A 111 2.56 -13.80 -1.22
N GLN A 112 1.43 -14.31 -1.71
CA GLN A 112 1.37 -15.61 -2.37
C GLN A 112 1.61 -15.45 -3.88
N ASP A 113 1.92 -16.59 -4.55
CA ASP A 113 2.08 -16.62 -6.00
C ASP A 113 0.87 -16.02 -6.73
N PHE A 114 1.17 -15.21 -7.72
CA PHE A 114 0.21 -14.33 -8.34
C PHE A 114 0.29 -14.41 -9.87
N ASP A 115 -0.80 -14.84 -10.48
CA ASP A 115 -1.01 -14.74 -11.92
C ASP A 115 -2.23 -13.86 -12.21
N ASN A 116 -2.00 -12.60 -12.54
CA ASN A 116 -3.06 -11.68 -12.94
C ASN A 116 -2.73 -10.94 -14.25
N MET A 117 -1.99 -11.60 -15.13
CA MET A 117 -1.61 -11.03 -16.43
C MET A 117 -2.83 -10.63 -17.28
N LYS A 118 -4.00 -11.24 -17.03
CA LYS A 118 -5.26 -10.88 -17.71
C LYS A 118 -5.68 -9.43 -17.50
N ARG A 119 -5.34 -8.83 -16.34
CA ARG A 119 -5.67 -7.44 -16.00
C ARG A 119 -4.58 -6.45 -16.43
N LEU A 120 -3.40 -6.91 -16.76
CA LEU A 120 -2.25 -6.06 -17.07
C LEU A 120 -2.56 -4.98 -18.11
N GLU A 121 -3.24 -5.33 -19.19
CA GLU A 121 -3.57 -4.37 -20.27
C GLU A 121 -4.62 -3.33 -19.83
N THR A 122 -5.49 -3.68 -18.91
CA THR A 122 -6.47 -2.75 -18.32
C THR A 122 -5.76 -1.78 -17.39
N GLU A 123 -4.91 -2.29 -16.48
CA GLU A 123 -4.19 -1.47 -15.51
C GLU A 123 -3.18 -0.53 -16.16
N LYS A 124 -2.53 -0.94 -17.26
CA LYS A 124 -1.71 -0.04 -18.06
C LYS A 124 -2.50 1.18 -18.56
N LYS A 125 -3.75 1.00 -19.00
CA LYS A 125 -4.59 2.11 -19.45
C LYS A 125 -4.97 3.03 -18.30
N THR A 126 -5.31 2.48 -17.15
CA THR A 126 -5.61 3.22 -15.93
C THR A 126 -4.44 4.09 -15.52
N ILE A 127 -3.24 3.52 -15.44
CA ILE A 127 -2.01 4.25 -15.08
C ILE A 127 -1.70 5.36 -16.10
N LEU A 128 -1.89 5.11 -17.39
CA LEU A 128 -1.71 6.15 -18.39
C LEU A 128 -2.68 7.33 -18.17
N GLN A 129 -3.94 7.07 -17.80
CA GLN A 129 -4.91 8.11 -17.47
C GLN A 129 -4.48 8.89 -16.21
N GLU A 130 -4.01 8.23 -15.19
CA GLU A 130 -3.48 8.87 -13.96
C GLU A 130 -2.25 9.75 -14.25
N MET A 131 -1.38 9.30 -15.14
CA MET A 131 -0.24 10.11 -15.60
C MET A 131 -0.70 11.39 -16.31
N TRP A 132 -1.76 11.32 -17.14
CA TRP A 132 -2.34 12.50 -17.78
C TRP A 132 -2.90 13.48 -16.73
N VAL A 133 -3.71 12.99 -15.78
CA VAL A 133 -4.26 13.81 -14.68
C VAL A 133 -3.13 14.45 -13.85
N THR A 134 -2.04 13.71 -13.63
CA THR A 134 -0.88 14.25 -12.92
C THR A 134 -0.18 15.37 -13.70
N LYS A 135 -0.07 15.23 -15.03
CA LYS A 135 0.51 16.26 -15.90
C LYS A 135 -0.35 17.54 -15.99
N GLU A 136 -1.65 17.42 -15.81
CA GLU A 136 -2.58 18.57 -15.78
C GLU A 136 -2.60 19.30 -14.44
N ASN A 137 -2.04 18.71 -13.39
CA ASN A 137 -1.99 19.31 -12.06
C ASN A 137 -0.71 20.15 -11.86
N PRO A 138 -0.80 21.49 -11.80
CA PRO A 138 0.38 22.37 -11.72
C PRO A 138 1.19 22.17 -10.43
N ILE A 139 0.55 21.80 -9.31
CA ILE A 139 1.24 21.56 -8.03
C ILE A 139 2.05 20.27 -8.13
N LYS A 140 1.49 19.20 -8.71
CA LYS A 140 2.21 17.95 -8.94
C LYS A 140 3.39 18.16 -9.90
N LEU A 141 3.20 18.93 -10.98
CA LEU A 141 4.27 19.28 -11.91
C LEU A 141 5.40 20.07 -11.23
N LEU A 142 5.06 21.05 -10.40
CA LEU A 142 6.04 21.81 -9.63
C LEU A 142 6.85 20.89 -8.72
N SER A 143 6.19 20.00 -7.99
CA SER A 143 6.86 19.02 -7.12
C SER A 143 7.79 18.10 -7.90
N LEU A 144 7.37 17.59 -9.05
CA LEU A 144 8.21 16.78 -9.92
C LEU A 144 9.42 17.54 -10.47
N SER A 145 9.21 18.81 -10.87
CA SER A 145 10.29 19.67 -11.37
C SER A 145 11.31 19.98 -10.27
N ALA A 146 10.85 20.31 -9.06
CA ALA A 146 11.73 20.54 -7.91
C ALA A 146 12.60 19.30 -7.62
N LEU A 147 12.00 18.12 -7.66
CA LEU A 147 12.71 16.86 -7.40
C LEU A 147 13.75 16.56 -8.49
N ARG A 148 13.49 16.87 -9.76
CA ARG A 148 14.49 16.78 -10.82
C ARG A 148 15.70 17.66 -10.52
N VAL A 149 15.47 18.93 -10.15
CA VAL A 149 16.56 19.85 -9.82
C VAL A 149 17.42 19.34 -8.65
N PHE A 150 16.81 18.63 -7.68
CA PHE A 150 17.55 18.12 -6.51
C PHE A 150 18.26 16.77 -6.74
N PHE A 151 17.76 15.94 -7.65
CA PHE A 151 18.20 14.54 -7.76
C PHE A 151 18.76 14.14 -9.14
N ASP A 152 18.53 14.95 -10.19
CA ASP A 152 19.05 14.71 -11.56
C ASP A 152 20.37 15.48 -11.79
N ASN A 153 21.35 15.34 -10.88
CA ASN A 153 22.72 15.81 -11.11
C ASN A 153 23.60 14.63 -11.51
#